data_872f606423dfe84ea358c421165e4ea7
#
_entry.id   872f606423dfe84ea358c421165e4ea7
#
_cell.length_a   1.000
_cell.length_b   1.000
_cell.length_c   1.000
_cell.angle_alpha   90.00
_cell.angle_beta   90.00
_cell.angle_gamma   90.00
#
_symmetry.space_group_name_H-M   'P 1'
#
loop_
_entity.id
_entity.type
_entity.pdbx_description
1 polymer ?
#
loop_
_entity_poly.entity_id
_entity_poly.type
_entity_poly.pdbx_seq_one_letter_code
_entity_poly.pdbx_strand_id
1 'polypeptide(L)'
;MKLFRSFKNLQNELYSSNFTCEELVNFYIKKINQSTNNSFIETFNDSAISQARLIDQELSVKKHRKLSGLIVAIKDNICYEGHGVTASSSILDGFKSVYSATVVSRLVEHGAIIIGRLNCDEFAMGSSNEKSTYGPVKNPVDPNKVPGGSSGGSAAAVSEGLCLVSLGSDTGGSIRQPAAFCGVIGLKPTYSRVSRYGLIAYASSFDQIGPIANNIEDIALVLEVISGKDRNDSTSSSLEVPNYSKLNFNKSSKKIAYISECINHKGLDPEIKQNFLLKINELKNQGFLVEPISFPLLDY
;
A
#
# COMPACT_ATOMS: atom_id res chain seq x y z
N MET A 1 5.96 20.40 -12.59
CA MET A 1 5.87 18.92 -12.72
C MET A 1 4.41 18.50 -12.62
N LYS A 2 3.95 17.49 -13.37
CA LYS A 2 2.59 16.93 -13.30
C LYS A 2 2.52 15.79 -12.27
N LEU A 3 1.32 15.49 -11.78
CA LEU A 3 1.08 14.34 -10.92
C LEU A 3 1.07 13.04 -11.73
N PHE A 4 1.77 12.03 -11.25
CA PHE A 4 1.76 10.69 -11.83
C PHE A 4 0.81 9.77 -11.03
N ARG A 5 0.07 8.91 -11.73
CA ARG A 5 -0.81 7.87 -11.20
C ARG A 5 -0.34 6.46 -11.57
N SER A 6 0.78 6.36 -12.29
CA SER A 6 1.40 5.11 -12.72
C SER A 6 2.92 5.25 -12.71
N PHE A 7 3.58 4.24 -12.16
CA PHE A 7 5.05 4.22 -12.12
C PHE A 7 5.65 4.11 -13.52
N LYS A 8 5.03 3.35 -14.41
CA LYS A 8 5.49 3.25 -15.81
C LYS A 8 5.57 4.61 -16.48
N ASN A 9 4.54 5.45 -16.28
CA ASN A 9 4.54 6.79 -16.86
C ASN A 9 5.60 7.70 -16.23
N LEU A 10 5.78 7.63 -14.91
CA LEU A 10 6.86 8.33 -14.22
C LEU A 10 8.23 7.87 -14.73
N GLN A 11 8.45 6.58 -14.83
CA GLN A 11 9.73 5.97 -15.24
C GLN A 11 10.12 6.41 -16.66
N ASN A 12 9.17 6.45 -17.58
CA ASN A 12 9.40 6.94 -18.93
C ASN A 12 9.90 8.38 -18.96
N GLU A 13 9.30 9.27 -18.15
CA GLU A 13 9.71 10.68 -18.05
C GLU A 13 11.10 10.83 -17.39
N LEU A 14 11.38 10.04 -16.34
CA LEU A 14 12.71 10.01 -15.72
C LEU A 14 13.79 9.53 -16.69
N TYR A 15 13.52 8.45 -17.44
CA TYR A 15 14.49 7.90 -18.40
C TYR A 15 14.68 8.78 -19.64
N SER A 16 13.72 9.66 -19.93
CA SER A 16 13.84 10.70 -20.94
C SER A 16 14.53 11.98 -20.41
N SER A 17 14.99 11.96 -19.15
CA SER A 17 15.67 13.09 -18.49
C SER A 17 14.85 14.37 -18.47
N ASN A 18 13.51 14.26 -18.42
CA ASN A 18 12.63 15.43 -18.36
C ASN A 18 12.66 16.11 -16.98
N PHE A 19 13.10 15.40 -15.96
CA PHE A 19 13.39 15.88 -14.60
C PHE A 19 14.23 14.82 -13.85
N THR A 20 14.79 15.21 -12.71
CA THR A 20 15.59 14.35 -11.83
C THR A 20 14.74 13.72 -10.72
N CYS A 21 15.24 12.64 -10.09
CA CYS A 21 14.62 12.07 -8.90
C CYS A 21 14.61 13.08 -7.73
N GLU A 22 15.66 13.92 -7.61
CA GLU A 22 15.69 14.98 -6.59
C GLU A 22 14.58 16.00 -6.81
N GLU A 23 14.35 16.46 -8.03
CA GLU A 23 13.23 17.36 -8.37
C GLU A 23 11.87 16.68 -8.08
N LEU A 24 11.75 15.39 -8.37
CA LEU A 24 10.56 14.61 -8.09
C LEU A 24 10.28 14.52 -6.58
N VAL A 25 11.29 14.24 -5.76
CA VAL A 25 11.15 14.19 -4.28
C VAL A 25 10.71 15.54 -3.75
N ASN A 26 11.35 16.62 -4.19
CA ASN A 26 10.99 17.98 -3.78
C ASN A 26 9.53 18.33 -4.16
N PHE A 27 9.08 17.91 -5.35
CA PHE A 27 7.69 18.07 -5.77
C PHE A 27 6.71 17.35 -4.83
N TYR A 28 7.00 16.09 -4.44
CA TYR A 28 6.14 15.34 -3.52
C TYR A 28 6.18 15.91 -2.10
N ILE A 29 7.34 16.30 -1.58
CA ILE A 29 7.47 16.97 -0.26
C ILE A 29 6.61 18.24 -0.22
N LYS A 30 6.68 19.06 -1.25
CA LYS A 30 5.85 20.28 -1.35
C LYS A 30 4.35 19.93 -1.33
N LYS A 31 3.93 18.91 -2.04
CA LYS A 31 2.53 18.47 -2.04
C LYS A 31 2.09 17.94 -0.68
N ILE A 32 2.92 17.14 -0.03
CA ILE A 32 2.64 16.61 1.31
C ILE A 32 2.43 17.75 2.31
N ASN A 33 3.31 18.77 2.28
CA ASN A 33 3.22 19.93 3.17
C ASN A 33 1.98 20.82 2.91
N GLN A 34 1.37 20.73 1.73
CA GLN A 34 0.13 21.43 1.37
C GLN A 34 -1.13 20.64 1.68
N SER A 35 -1.01 19.35 1.93
CA SER A 35 -2.15 18.48 2.24
C SER A 35 -2.72 18.77 3.63
N THR A 36 -4.03 18.66 3.74
CA THR A 36 -4.78 18.84 5.00
C THR A 36 -5.49 17.56 5.44
N ASN A 37 -5.21 16.42 4.79
CA ASN A 37 -5.90 15.15 5.10
C ASN A 37 -5.28 14.41 6.30
N ASN A 38 -4.15 14.88 6.85
CA ASN A 38 -3.43 14.29 7.98
C ASN A 38 -2.92 12.85 7.73
N SER A 39 -2.65 12.51 6.47
CA SER A 39 -2.18 11.15 6.12
C SER A 39 -0.71 10.90 6.45
N PHE A 40 0.15 11.94 6.42
CA PHE A 40 1.56 11.86 6.81
C PHE A 40 1.77 12.31 8.25
N ILE A 41 2.55 11.54 9.01
CA ILE A 41 3.05 11.93 10.34
C ILE A 41 4.37 12.68 10.18
N GLU A 42 5.23 12.19 9.25
CA GLU A 42 6.57 12.71 9.04
C GLU A 42 7.01 12.47 7.60
N THR A 43 7.71 13.44 7.02
CA THR A 43 8.44 13.27 5.75
C THR A 43 9.93 13.07 6.04
N PHE A 44 10.56 12.14 5.33
CA PHE A 44 11.97 11.79 5.48
C PHE A 44 12.85 12.62 4.52
N ASN A 45 12.78 13.95 4.60
CA ASN A 45 13.34 14.86 3.61
C ASN A 45 14.79 14.56 3.26
N ASP A 46 15.68 14.52 4.26
CA ASP A 46 17.12 14.37 4.02
C ASP A 46 17.46 12.99 3.43
N SER A 47 16.85 11.92 3.96
CA SER A 47 17.10 10.57 3.46
C SER A 47 16.48 10.35 2.09
N ALA A 48 15.30 10.90 1.81
CA ALA A 48 14.66 10.81 0.49
C ALA A 48 15.45 11.57 -0.59
N ILE A 49 15.95 12.78 -0.28
CA ILE A 49 16.81 13.55 -1.17
C ILE A 49 18.14 12.82 -1.42
N SER A 50 18.75 12.25 -0.37
CA SER A 50 19.98 11.47 -0.51
C SER A 50 19.79 10.24 -1.39
N GLN A 51 18.69 9.49 -1.22
CA GLN A 51 18.32 8.37 -2.09
C GLN A 51 18.08 8.83 -3.54
N ALA A 52 17.38 9.95 -3.73
CA ALA A 52 17.11 10.52 -5.05
C ALA A 52 18.39 10.85 -5.81
N ARG A 53 19.34 11.54 -5.16
CA ARG A 53 20.65 11.87 -5.76
C ARG A 53 21.45 10.63 -6.16
N LEU A 54 21.44 9.59 -5.32
CA LEU A 54 22.08 8.31 -5.64
C LEU A 54 21.46 7.68 -6.91
N ILE A 55 20.13 7.68 -7.00
CA ILE A 55 19.43 7.15 -8.17
C ILE A 55 19.73 8.00 -9.42
N ASP A 56 19.76 9.33 -9.31
CA ASP A 56 20.11 10.20 -10.43
C ASP A 56 21.54 9.93 -10.94
N GLN A 57 22.50 9.69 -10.05
CA GLN A 57 23.85 9.25 -10.43
C GLN A 57 23.83 7.90 -11.16
N GLU A 58 23.06 6.92 -10.69
CA GLU A 58 22.93 5.63 -11.36
C GLU A 58 22.28 5.77 -12.74
N LEU A 59 21.21 6.56 -12.86
CA LEU A 59 20.52 6.82 -14.13
C LEU A 59 21.43 7.51 -15.15
N SER A 60 22.30 8.43 -14.71
CA SER A 60 23.25 9.13 -15.60
C SER A 60 24.23 8.17 -16.29
N VAL A 61 24.54 7.03 -15.67
CA VAL A 61 25.38 5.95 -16.24
C VAL A 61 24.54 4.79 -16.77
N LYS A 62 23.24 5.02 -17.01
CA LYS A 62 22.29 4.02 -17.53
C LYS A 62 22.14 2.77 -16.66
N LYS A 63 22.41 2.88 -15.36
CA LYS A 63 22.16 1.80 -14.40
C LYS A 63 20.72 1.93 -13.90
N HIS A 64 19.87 1.00 -14.33
CA HIS A 64 18.45 0.96 -14.00
C HIS A 64 18.18 -0.16 -12.99
N ARG A 65 17.62 0.17 -11.84
CA ARG A 65 17.03 -0.80 -10.92
C ARG A 65 15.52 -0.91 -11.21
N LYS A 66 14.91 -1.98 -10.74
CA LYS A 66 13.50 -2.30 -11.03
C LYS A 66 12.52 -1.20 -10.62
N LEU A 67 12.81 -0.49 -9.52
CA LEU A 67 11.96 0.55 -8.94
C LEU A 67 12.64 1.93 -8.93
N SER A 68 13.67 2.18 -9.78
CA SER A 68 14.41 3.45 -9.78
C SER A 68 13.48 4.66 -9.85
N GLY A 69 13.45 5.45 -8.78
CA GLY A 69 12.62 6.66 -8.66
C GLY A 69 11.17 6.45 -8.23
N LEU A 70 10.75 5.23 -7.90
CA LEU A 70 9.41 5.00 -7.32
C LEU A 70 9.30 5.66 -5.94
N ILE A 71 8.37 6.60 -5.80
CA ILE A 71 8.08 7.26 -4.51
C ILE A 71 7.14 6.38 -3.69
N VAL A 72 7.63 5.92 -2.53
CA VAL A 72 6.90 5.04 -1.60
C VAL A 72 6.78 5.70 -0.23
N ALA A 73 5.62 5.58 0.40
CA ALA A 73 5.43 5.92 1.81
C ALA A 73 5.04 4.66 2.61
N ILE A 74 5.38 4.61 3.89
CA ILE A 74 5.19 3.42 4.72
C ILE A 74 4.29 3.72 5.91
N LYS A 75 3.41 2.78 6.27
CA LYS A 75 2.58 2.88 7.48
C LYS A 75 3.46 2.94 8.72
N ASP A 76 3.05 3.72 9.72
CA ASP A 76 3.81 4.01 10.95
C ASP A 76 4.02 2.79 11.89
N ASN A 77 3.67 1.60 11.46
CA ASN A 77 4.02 0.36 12.14
C ASN A 77 5.07 -0.49 11.38
N ILE A 78 5.67 0.08 10.32
CA ILE A 78 6.72 -0.56 9.52
C ILE A 78 8.04 0.13 9.81
N CYS A 79 9.01 -0.60 10.37
CA CYS A 79 10.30 -0.09 10.78
C CYS A 79 11.18 0.35 9.59
N TYR A 80 11.79 1.52 9.73
CA TYR A 80 12.85 2.00 8.86
C TYR A 80 13.99 2.54 9.70
N GLU A 81 15.19 1.99 9.52
CA GLU A 81 16.36 2.29 10.33
C GLU A 81 16.68 3.79 10.39
N GLY A 82 16.93 4.30 11.58
CA GLY A 82 17.22 5.70 11.83
C GLY A 82 16.01 6.65 11.83
N HIS A 83 14.81 6.15 11.47
CA HIS A 83 13.58 6.94 11.39
C HIS A 83 12.60 6.60 12.52
N GLY A 84 11.71 7.54 12.81
CA GLY A 84 10.64 7.34 13.78
C GLY A 84 9.68 6.22 13.38
N VAL A 85 9.21 5.44 14.35
CA VAL A 85 8.14 4.47 14.22
C VAL A 85 7.39 4.42 15.54
N THR A 86 6.12 4.81 15.55
CA THR A 86 5.33 4.94 16.78
C THR A 86 4.06 4.10 16.78
N ALA A 87 3.74 3.44 15.68
CA ALA A 87 2.44 2.78 15.48
C ALA A 87 1.26 3.73 15.82
N SER A 88 1.43 5.03 15.54
CA SER A 88 0.50 6.12 15.85
C SER A 88 0.10 6.22 17.33
N SER A 89 0.98 5.80 18.25
CA SER A 89 0.81 5.81 19.70
C SER A 89 1.82 6.71 20.38
N SER A 90 1.38 7.42 21.44
CA SER A 90 2.26 8.18 22.33
C SER A 90 3.18 7.28 23.18
N ILE A 91 2.89 5.98 23.30
CA ILE A 91 3.72 5.02 24.03
C ILE A 91 5.11 4.88 23.40
N LEU A 92 5.21 5.01 22.07
CA LEU A 92 6.46 4.91 21.30
C LEU A 92 6.98 6.29 20.85
N ASP A 93 6.49 7.37 21.43
CA ASP A 93 6.95 8.71 21.06
C ASP A 93 8.46 8.86 21.28
N GLY A 94 9.14 9.46 20.29
CA GLY A 94 10.59 9.60 20.27
C GLY A 94 11.37 8.32 19.92
N PHE A 95 10.72 7.17 19.78
CA PHE A 95 11.42 5.93 19.38
C PHE A 95 11.84 5.98 17.92
N LYS A 96 13.11 5.66 17.67
CA LYS A 96 13.68 5.48 16.32
C LYS A 96 14.08 4.03 16.14
N SER A 97 13.71 3.47 15.00
CA SER A 97 14.05 2.08 14.69
C SER A 97 15.55 1.92 14.46
N VAL A 98 16.12 0.87 15.05
CA VAL A 98 17.54 0.49 14.91
C VAL A 98 17.78 -0.51 13.78
N TYR A 99 16.74 -0.86 13.02
CA TYR A 99 16.79 -1.75 11.86
C TYR A 99 15.64 -1.45 10.91
N SER A 100 15.78 -1.87 9.66
CA SER A 100 14.71 -1.75 8.66
C SER A 100 13.91 -3.04 8.55
N ALA A 101 12.61 -2.91 8.30
CA ALA A 101 11.78 -4.02 7.87
C ALA A 101 12.30 -4.58 6.54
N THR A 102 12.22 -5.90 6.35
CA THR A 102 12.67 -6.56 5.12
C THR A 102 12.04 -5.95 3.86
N VAL A 103 10.76 -5.59 3.93
CA VAL A 103 10.07 -4.93 2.81
C VAL A 103 10.69 -3.59 2.45
N VAL A 104 11.12 -2.80 3.44
CA VAL A 104 11.77 -1.50 3.24
C VAL A 104 13.14 -1.68 2.61
N SER A 105 13.97 -2.60 3.16
CA SER A 105 15.29 -2.91 2.60
C SER A 105 15.18 -3.32 1.14
N ARG A 106 14.28 -4.24 0.80
CA ARG A 106 14.06 -4.68 -0.58
C ARG A 106 13.62 -3.55 -1.51
N LEU A 107 12.74 -2.66 -1.06
CA LEU A 107 12.32 -1.51 -1.86
C LEU A 107 13.50 -0.58 -2.17
N VAL A 108 14.30 -0.23 -1.16
CA VAL A 108 15.48 0.64 -1.31
C VAL A 108 16.54 -0.01 -2.18
N GLU A 109 16.83 -1.31 -1.99
CA GLU A 109 17.74 -2.09 -2.83
C GLU A 109 17.35 -2.10 -4.31
N HIS A 110 16.05 -2.01 -4.60
CA HIS A 110 15.53 -1.95 -5.97
C HIS A 110 15.34 -0.52 -6.50
N GLY A 111 15.75 0.51 -5.75
CA GLY A 111 15.75 1.90 -6.18
C GLY A 111 14.47 2.68 -5.90
N ALA A 112 13.61 2.19 -5.02
CA ALA A 112 12.51 3.00 -4.51
C ALA A 112 13.02 4.04 -3.52
N ILE A 113 12.31 5.16 -3.40
CA ILE A 113 12.59 6.27 -2.48
C ILE A 113 11.50 6.27 -1.40
N ILE A 114 11.89 6.09 -0.14
CA ILE A 114 10.97 6.14 0.99
C ILE A 114 10.81 7.58 1.45
N ILE A 115 9.62 8.16 1.19
CA ILE A 115 9.42 9.60 1.38
C ILE A 115 8.92 9.98 2.77
N GLY A 116 8.34 9.05 3.52
CA GLY A 116 7.82 9.34 4.85
C GLY A 116 6.98 8.23 5.45
N ARG A 117 6.49 8.46 6.66
CA ARG A 117 5.62 7.55 7.41
C ARG A 117 4.19 8.08 7.51
N LEU A 118 3.26 7.15 7.48
CA LEU A 118 1.84 7.41 7.29
C LEU A 118 1.04 7.08 8.54
N ASN A 119 0.08 7.93 8.84
CA ASN A 119 -0.82 7.81 9.96
C ASN A 119 -1.70 6.55 9.87
N CYS A 120 -2.02 5.98 11.01
CA CYS A 120 -2.84 4.78 11.13
C CYS A 120 -3.64 4.78 12.43
N ASP A 121 -4.57 3.86 12.60
CA ASP A 121 -5.12 3.59 13.93
C ASP A 121 -4.00 3.09 14.86
N GLU A 122 -4.05 3.48 16.13
CA GLU A 122 -3.05 3.14 17.15
C GLU A 122 -2.80 1.63 17.22
N PHE A 123 -1.51 1.21 17.11
CA PHE A 123 -1.07 -0.19 17.02
C PHE A 123 -1.79 -1.02 15.95
N ALA A 124 -2.27 -0.38 14.89
CA ALA A 124 -3.08 -0.99 13.84
C ALA A 124 -4.43 -1.57 14.34
N MET A 125 -4.89 -1.17 15.53
CA MET A 125 -6.11 -1.65 16.19
C MET A 125 -7.28 -0.72 15.91
N GLY A 126 -7.80 -0.75 14.69
CA GLY A 126 -8.94 0.06 14.28
C GLY A 126 -9.33 -0.17 12.83
N SER A 127 -10.42 0.46 12.42
CA SER A 127 -10.98 0.34 11.07
C SER A 127 -11.45 1.67 10.47
N SER A 128 -11.11 2.81 11.11
CA SER A 128 -11.56 4.14 10.68
C SER A 128 -10.45 5.18 10.56
N ASN A 129 -9.29 4.94 11.19
CA ASN A 129 -8.18 5.88 11.36
C ASN A 129 -8.58 7.16 12.13
N GLU A 130 -9.48 7.01 13.08
CA GLU A 130 -9.84 8.05 14.05
C GLU A 130 -9.01 7.94 15.34
N LYS A 131 -8.48 6.75 15.62
CA LYS A 131 -7.74 6.43 16.87
C LYS A 131 -6.23 6.50 16.61
N SER A 132 -5.73 7.72 16.54
CA SER A 132 -4.30 8.03 16.38
C SER A 132 -3.93 9.16 17.33
N THR A 133 -2.74 9.09 17.92
CA THR A 133 -2.20 10.19 18.73
C THR A 133 -1.96 11.47 17.92
N TYR A 134 -1.84 11.33 16.59
CA TYR A 134 -1.65 12.44 15.63
C TYR A 134 -2.98 13.00 15.10
N GLY A 135 -4.11 12.50 15.61
CA GLY A 135 -5.45 12.89 15.16
C GLY A 135 -5.95 12.09 13.96
N PRO A 136 -7.23 12.28 13.59
CA PRO A 136 -7.88 11.51 12.53
C PRO A 136 -7.36 11.87 11.15
N VAL A 137 -7.36 10.89 10.26
CA VAL A 137 -7.12 11.08 8.82
C VAL A 137 -8.45 11.37 8.11
N LYS A 138 -8.44 12.32 7.18
CA LYS A 138 -9.61 12.63 6.35
C LYS A 138 -9.59 11.82 5.06
N ASN A 139 -10.78 11.39 4.62
CA ASN A 139 -10.91 10.71 3.33
C ASN A 139 -10.78 11.74 2.19
N PRO A 140 -9.85 11.58 1.24
CA PRO A 140 -9.68 12.54 0.14
C PRO A 140 -10.85 12.57 -0.86
N VAL A 141 -11.68 11.52 -0.90
CA VAL A 141 -12.87 11.45 -1.77
C VAL A 141 -14.03 12.23 -1.18
N ASP A 142 -14.20 12.15 0.15
CA ASP A 142 -15.19 12.92 0.91
C ASP A 142 -14.61 13.26 2.29
N PRO A 143 -14.18 14.51 2.53
CA PRO A 143 -13.55 14.91 3.79
C PRO A 143 -14.42 14.79 5.04
N ASN A 144 -15.73 14.58 4.88
CA ASN A 144 -16.68 14.36 5.98
C ASN A 144 -16.78 12.89 6.40
N LYS A 145 -16.06 12.00 5.71
CA LYS A 145 -16.04 10.56 5.96
C LYS A 145 -14.68 10.08 6.39
N VAL A 146 -14.66 8.93 7.08
CA VAL A 146 -13.42 8.26 7.45
C VAL A 146 -12.75 7.64 6.23
N PRO A 147 -11.41 7.59 6.18
CA PRO A 147 -10.67 6.92 5.10
C PRO A 147 -10.72 5.38 5.21
N GLY A 148 -11.27 4.87 6.31
CA GLY A 148 -11.11 3.49 6.72
C GLY A 148 -9.77 3.27 7.47
N GLY A 149 -9.56 2.06 7.95
CA GLY A 149 -8.39 1.72 8.76
C GLY A 149 -8.11 0.20 8.83
N SER A 150 -7.02 -0.10 9.47
CA SER A 150 -6.07 0.78 10.19
C SER A 150 -5.07 1.51 9.28
N SER A 151 -4.92 1.17 7.98
CA SER A 151 -4.01 1.84 7.04
C SER A 151 -4.67 3.02 6.32
N GLY A 152 -5.44 3.86 7.05
CA GLY A 152 -6.18 4.99 6.47
C GLY A 152 -5.26 6.04 5.85
N GLY A 153 -4.18 6.41 6.54
CA GLY A 153 -3.18 7.32 5.98
C GLY A 153 -2.51 6.78 4.73
N SER A 154 -2.27 5.44 4.66
CA SER A 154 -1.69 4.81 3.47
C SER A 154 -2.61 4.91 2.25
N ALA A 155 -3.91 4.65 2.44
CA ALA A 155 -4.89 4.76 1.35
C ALA A 155 -5.13 6.23 0.95
N ALA A 156 -5.28 7.13 1.93
CA ALA A 156 -5.48 8.55 1.69
C ALA A 156 -4.31 9.20 0.96
N ALA A 157 -3.07 8.88 1.32
CA ALA A 157 -1.88 9.42 0.67
C ALA A 157 -1.81 9.05 -0.82
N VAL A 158 -2.13 7.81 -1.18
CA VAL A 158 -2.17 7.36 -2.59
C VAL A 158 -3.34 8.00 -3.33
N SER A 159 -4.52 8.06 -2.72
CA SER A 159 -5.72 8.65 -3.32
C SER A 159 -5.53 10.12 -3.68
N GLU A 160 -4.95 10.90 -2.76
CA GLU A 160 -4.63 12.32 -3.01
C GLU A 160 -3.41 12.49 -3.93
N GLY A 161 -2.61 11.47 -4.14
CA GLY A 161 -1.39 11.50 -4.97
C GLY A 161 -0.22 12.16 -4.26
N LEU A 162 -0.05 11.88 -2.98
CA LEU A 162 1.10 12.30 -2.16
C LEU A 162 2.26 11.31 -2.23
N CYS A 163 2.03 10.12 -2.74
CA CYS A 163 3.00 9.12 -3.17
C CYS A 163 2.40 8.28 -4.29
N LEU A 164 3.22 7.51 -5.01
CA LEU A 164 2.71 6.60 -6.04
C LEU A 164 2.19 5.30 -5.44
N VAL A 165 2.94 4.75 -4.49
CA VAL A 165 2.62 3.53 -3.78
C VAL A 165 2.80 3.77 -2.29
N SER A 166 1.97 3.18 -1.47
CA SER A 166 2.21 3.07 -0.03
C SER A 166 2.21 1.62 0.42
N LEU A 167 2.91 1.34 1.52
CA LEU A 167 2.76 0.08 2.23
C LEU A 167 1.81 0.27 3.42
N GLY A 168 0.90 -0.69 3.56
CA GLY A 168 0.04 -0.86 4.72
C GLY A 168 0.26 -2.21 5.40
N SER A 169 -0.46 -2.46 6.49
CA SER A 169 -0.57 -3.78 7.12
C SER A 169 -2.05 -4.18 7.21
N ASP A 170 -2.33 -5.47 7.01
CA ASP A 170 -3.69 -6.03 7.00
C ASP A 170 -3.72 -7.29 7.86
N THR A 171 -4.57 -7.28 8.87
CA THR A 171 -4.83 -8.39 9.77
C THR A 171 -6.25 -8.93 9.54
N GLY A 172 -7.24 -8.03 9.49
CA GLY A 172 -8.65 -8.33 9.27
C GLY A 172 -9.33 -7.40 8.25
N GLY A 173 -8.55 -6.78 7.33
CA GLY A 173 -9.08 -5.85 6.33
C GLY A 173 -8.33 -4.53 6.23
N SER A 174 -7.29 -4.31 7.05
CA SER A 174 -6.68 -2.98 7.26
C SER A 174 -5.85 -2.41 6.08
N ILE A 175 -5.74 -3.10 4.96
CA ILE A 175 -5.31 -2.56 3.65
C ILE A 175 -6.53 -2.44 2.73
N ARG A 176 -7.31 -3.52 2.62
CA ARG A 176 -8.39 -3.68 1.63
C ARG A 176 -9.53 -2.71 1.86
N GLN A 177 -9.96 -2.55 3.12
CA GLN A 177 -11.08 -1.69 3.48
C GLN A 177 -10.73 -0.20 3.26
N PRO A 178 -9.62 0.36 3.80
CA PRO A 178 -9.30 1.76 3.54
C PRO A 178 -9.00 2.03 2.06
N ALA A 179 -8.42 1.09 1.32
CA ALA A 179 -8.24 1.23 -0.12
C ALA A 179 -9.59 1.36 -0.85
N ALA A 180 -10.58 0.54 -0.49
CA ALA A 180 -11.92 0.63 -1.04
C ALA A 180 -12.59 1.98 -0.70
N PHE A 181 -12.46 2.46 0.54
CA PHE A 181 -13.06 3.73 0.97
C PHE A 181 -12.43 4.97 0.31
N CYS A 182 -11.13 4.90 0.00
CA CYS A 182 -10.40 5.98 -0.66
C CYS A 182 -10.34 5.85 -2.20
N GLY A 183 -11.02 4.86 -2.80
CA GLY A 183 -11.06 4.69 -4.25
C GLY A 183 -9.73 4.29 -4.89
N VAL A 184 -8.89 3.53 -4.19
CA VAL A 184 -7.60 3.01 -4.65
C VAL A 184 -7.55 1.49 -4.54
N ILE A 185 -6.50 0.86 -5.06
CA ILE A 185 -6.33 -0.60 -5.02
C ILE A 185 -5.43 -0.97 -3.85
N GLY A 186 -5.90 -1.85 -2.97
CA GLY A 186 -5.13 -2.41 -1.87
C GLY A 186 -5.04 -3.93 -1.97
N LEU A 187 -3.84 -4.47 -1.87
CA LEU A 187 -3.61 -5.91 -1.92
C LEU A 187 -3.09 -6.43 -0.58
N LYS A 188 -3.85 -7.36 0.02
CA LYS A 188 -3.35 -8.21 1.11
C LYS A 188 -2.79 -9.50 0.49
N PRO A 189 -1.47 -9.72 0.54
CA PRO A 189 -0.88 -10.96 0.05
C PRO A 189 -1.36 -12.18 0.84
N THR A 190 -1.20 -13.36 0.25
CA THR A 190 -1.31 -14.61 0.99
C THR A 190 -0.35 -14.62 2.17
N TYR A 191 -0.78 -15.10 3.33
CA TYR A 191 0.06 -15.23 4.51
C TYR A 191 1.37 -15.93 4.18
N SER A 192 2.46 -15.47 4.76
CA SER A 192 3.84 -15.91 4.50
C SER A 192 4.49 -15.47 3.16
N ARG A 193 3.74 -14.87 2.24
CA ARG A 193 4.33 -14.43 0.95
C ARG A 193 5.29 -13.24 1.12
N VAL A 194 4.99 -12.35 2.06
CA VAL A 194 5.79 -11.16 2.41
C VAL A 194 6.26 -11.29 3.85
N SER A 195 7.54 -11.03 4.10
CA SER A 195 8.10 -11.05 5.45
C SER A 195 7.45 -10.03 6.36
N ARG A 196 7.23 -10.40 7.62
CA ARG A 196 6.74 -9.53 8.70
C ARG A 196 7.87 -8.99 9.58
N TYR A 197 9.14 -9.33 9.28
CA TYR A 197 10.27 -8.78 10.03
C TYR A 197 10.29 -7.26 9.93
N GLY A 198 10.29 -6.59 11.09
CA GLY A 198 10.22 -5.14 11.20
C GLY A 198 8.80 -4.56 11.12
N LEU A 199 7.76 -5.39 11.23
CA LEU A 199 6.39 -4.96 11.44
C LEU A 199 6.08 -4.97 12.94
N ILE A 200 5.60 -3.84 13.50
CA ILE A 200 4.99 -3.83 14.83
C ILE A 200 3.67 -4.61 14.73
N ALA A 201 3.60 -5.73 15.45
CA ALA A 201 2.53 -6.70 15.32
C ALA A 201 1.22 -6.21 15.92
N TYR A 202 0.10 -6.56 15.27
CA TYR A 202 -1.23 -6.57 15.87
C TYR A 202 -1.64 -7.99 16.24
N ALA A 203 -1.66 -8.91 15.26
CA ALA A 203 -1.91 -10.33 15.48
C ALA A 203 -1.02 -11.13 14.53
N SER A 204 0.11 -11.61 15.04
CA SER A 204 1.20 -12.21 14.25
C SER A 204 0.76 -13.39 13.36
N SER A 205 -0.33 -14.10 13.71
CA SER A 205 -0.86 -15.21 12.91
C SER A 205 -1.64 -14.75 11.66
N PHE A 206 -1.95 -13.45 11.53
CA PHE A 206 -2.79 -12.90 10.47
C PHE A 206 -2.15 -11.72 9.75
N ASP A 207 -1.27 -10.98 10.43
CA ASP A 207 -0.66 -9.76 9.88
C ASP A 207 0.06 -10.02 8.56
N GLN A 208 -0.20 -9.16 7.58
CA GLN A 208 0.55 -9.10 6.33
C GLN A 208 0.82 -7.67 5.92
N ILE A 209 2.02 -7.39 5.42
CA ILE A 209 2.34 -6.14 4.75
C ILE A 209 1.95 -6.28 3.28
N GLY A 210 1.34 -5.24 2.72
CA GLY A 210 0.99 -5.22 1.31
C GLY A 210 0.90 -3.81 0.74
N PRO A 211 0.96 -3.69 -0.60
CA PRO A 211 0.95 -2.43 -1.32
C PRO A 211 -0.45 -1.86 -1.53
N ILE A 212 -0.52 -0.52 -1.59
CA ILE A 212 -1.67 0.26 -2.02
C ILE A 212 -1.21 1.17 -3.16
N ALA A 213 -1.94 1.19 -4.29
CA ALA A 213 -1.61 2.01 -5.46
C ALA A 213 -2.86 2.37 -6.28
N ASN A 214 -2.68 3.20 -7.32
CA ASN A 214 -3.78 3.60 -8.22
C ASN A 214 -4.07 2.58 -9.33
N ASN A 215 -3.18 1.60 -9.57
CA ASN A 215 -3.31 0.61 -10.64
C ASN A 215 -2.73 -0.75 -10.23
N ILE A 216 -3.13 -1.80 -10.93
CA ILE A 216 -2.74 -3.19 -10.63
C ILE A 216 -1.28 -3.46 -11.02
N GLU A 217 -0.78 -2.80 -12.03
CA GLU A 217 0.60 -2.97 -12.52
C GLU A 217 1.62 -2.55 -11.45
N ASP A 218 1.39 -1.42 -10.79
CA ASP A 218 2.26 -0.94 -9.71
C ASP A 218 2.14 -1.84 -8.47
N ILE A 219 0.93 -2.33 -8.14
CA ILE A 219 0.71 -3.34 -7.09
C ILE A 219 1.52 -4.61 -7.36
N ALA A 220 1.40 -5.15 -8.56
CA ALA A 220 2.08 -6.39 -8.96
C ALA A 220 3.61 -6.25 -8.92
N LEU A 221 4.12 -5.12 -9.42
CA LEU A 221 5.54 -4.82 -9.44
C LEU A 221 6.13 -4.70 -8.03
N VAL A 222 5.44 -3.98 -7.14
CA VAL A 222 5.89 -3.82 -5.74
C VAL A 222 5.76 -5.14 -4.99
N LEU A 223 4.65 -5.90 -5.16
CA LEU A 223 4.50 -7.21 -4.55
C LEU A 223 5.63 -8.16 -4.93
N GLU A 224 6.03 -8.16 -6.20
CA GLU A 224 7.14 -8.99 -6.69
C GLU A 224 8.46 -8.68 -5.97
N VAL A 225 8.73 -7.40 -5.72
CA VAL A 225 9.95 -6.96 -5.02
C VAL A 225 9.92 -7.29 -3.52
N ILE A 226 8.81 -7.06 -2.85
CA ILE A 226 8.73 -7.27 -1.39
C ILE A 226 8.52 -8.72 -0.97
N SER A 227 8.13 -9.62 -1.91
CA SER A 227 7.85 -11.03 -1.67
C SER A 227 9.12 -11.88 -1.53
N GLY A 228 8.95 -13.08 -0.97
CA GLY A 228 9.97 -14.13 -0.94
C GLY A 228 10.53 -14.42 0.45
N LYS A 229 11.28 -15.52 0.53
CA LYS A 229 11.86 -16.04 1.79
C LYS A 229 12.71 -14.98 2.49
N ASP A 230 12.56 -14.93 3.81
CA ASP A 230 13.37 -14.13 4.71
C ASP A 230 13.87 -14.98 5.88
N ARG A 231 15.17 -14.93 6.14
CA ARG A 231 15.78 -15.64 7.28
C ARG A 231 15.35 -15.10 8.65
N ASN A 232 14.89 -13.84 8.69
CA ASN A 232 14.46 -13.16 9.91
C ASN A 232 12.97 -13.40 10.23
N ASP A 233 12.21 -14.01 9.29
CA ASP A 233 10.82 -14.41 9.49
C ASP A 233 10.66 -15.90 9.15
N SER A 234 10.64 -16.75 10.17
CA SER A 234 10.53 -18.21 10.03
C SER A 234 9.23 -18.65 9.34
N THR A 235 8.21 -17.80 9.32
CA THR A 235 6.95 -18.08 8.65
C THR A 235 6.97 -17.72 7.16
N SER A 236 8.00 -17.03 6.68
CA SER A 236 8.10 -16.64 5.28
C SER A 236 8.25 -17.87 4.36
N SER A 237 7.46 -17.88 3.27
CA SER A 237 7.41 -18.99 2.32
C SER A 237 8.72 -19.12 1.54
N SER A 238 9.19 -20.37 1.36
CA SER A 238 10.33 -20.69 0.50
C SER A 238 9.94 -20.87 -0.98
N LEU A 239 8.65 -20.79 -1.31
CA LEU A 239 8.20 -20.90 -2.69
C LEU A 239 8.75 -19.73 -3.53
N GLU A 240 9.16 -20.05 -4.74
CA GLU A 240 9.61 -19.05 -5.72
C GLU A 240 8.59 -17.92 -5.87
N VAL A 241 9.10 -16.71 -6.06
CA VAL A 241 8.26 -15.53 -6.32
C VAL A 241 7.93 -15.49 -7.81
N PRO A 242 6.66 -15.66 -8.20
CA PRO A 242 6.27 -15.53 -9.58
C PRO A 242 6.52 -14.10 -10.10
N ASN A 243 6.72 -13.97 -11.39
CA ASN A 243 6.77 -12.67 -12.04
C ASN A 243 5.34 -12.11 -12.15
N TYR A 244 4.84 -11.50 -11.07
CA TYR A 244 3.47 -10.97 -11.01
C TYR A 244 3.19 -9.88 -12.05
N SER A 245 4.21 -9.11 -12.43
CA SER A 245 4.08 -8.04 -13.42
C SER A 245 3.93 -8.54 -14.86
N LYS A 246 4.18 -9.84 -15.11
CA LYS A 246 4.10 -10.49 -16.44
C LYS A 246 3.04 -11.60 -16.52
N LEU A 247 2.22 -11.76 -15.48
CA LEU A 247 1.18 -12.79 -15.50
C LEU A 247 0.13 -12.48 -16.57
N ASN A 248 -0.07 -13.43 -17.48
CA ASN A 248 -1.14 -13.39 -18.46
C ASN A 248 -2.44 -13.95 -17.86
N PHE A 249 -3.51 -13.21 -17.99
CA PHE A 249 -4.83 -13.62 -17.57
C PHE A 249 -5.52 -14.42 -18.66
N ASN A 250 -5.69 -15.74 -18.43
CA ASN A 250 -6.51 -16.58 -19.31
C ASN A 250 -7.96 -16.59 -18.80
N LYS A 251 -8.85 -15.91 -19.51
CA LYS A 251 -10.25 -15.72 -19.14
C LYS A 251 -11.04 -17.03 -19.12
N SER A 252 -10.80 -17.94 -20.06
CA SER A 252 -11.59 -19.16 -20.25
C SER A 252 -11.45 -20.20 -19.13
N SER A 253 -10.37 -20.12 -18.33
CA SER A 253 -10.10 -21.07 -17.24
C SER A 253 -10.49 -20.56 -15.85
N LYS A 254 -11.09 -19.36 -15.73
CA LYS A 254 -11.36 -18.73 -14.44
C LYS A 254 -12.84 -18.76 -14.10
N LYS A 255 -13.11 -19.25 -12.91
CA LYS A 255 -14.40 -19.10 -12.23
C LYS A 255 -14.30 -17.98 -11.21
N ILE A 256 -15.34 -17.19 -11.08
CA ILE A 256 -15.49 -16.14 -10.09
C ILE A 256 -16.57 -16.57 -9.12
N ALA A 257 -16.28 -16.54 -7.82
CA ALA A 257 -17.25 -16.80 -6.79
C ALA A 257 -17.46 -15.57 -5.91
N TYR A 258 -18.64 -15.45 -5.35
CA TYR A 258 -18.92 -14.43 -4.33
C TYR A 258 -19.70 -15.06 -3.17
N ILE A 259 -19.47 -14.56 -1.96
CA ILE A 259 -20.11 -15.07 -0.75
C ILE A 259 -21.52 -14.48 -0.65
N SER A 260 -22.53 -15.35 -0.72
CA SER A 260 -23.94 -14.95 -0.69
C SER A 260 -24.36 -14.26 0.60
N GLU A 261 -23.82 -14.71 1.76
CA GLU A 261 -24.10 -14.13 3.07
C GLU A 261 -23.67 -12.67 3.15
N CYS A 262 -22.50 -12.31 2.58
CA CYS A 262 -22.02 -10.92 2.53
C CYS A 262 -22.99 -10.00 1.77
N ILE A 263 -23.53 -10.47 0.64
CA ILE A 263 -24.43 -9.67 -0.21
C ILE A 263 -25.83 -9.55 0.39
N ASN A 264 -26.23 -10.53 1.21
CA ASN A 264 -27.53 -10.55 1.86
C ASN A 264 -27.50 -10.06 3.31
N HIS A 265 -26.34 -9.62 3.80
CA HIS A 265 -26.19 -9.10 5.15
C HIS A 265 -27.03 -7.82 5.34
N LYS A 266 -27.76 -7.74 6.47
CA LYS A 266 -28.67 -6.62 6.78
C LYS A 266 -27.95 -5.26 6.94
N GLY A 267 -26.66 -5.28 7.31
CA GLY A 267 -25.83 -4.10 7.44
C GLY A 267 -25.17 -3.63 6.13
N LEU A 268 -25.39 -4.33 5.02
CA LEU A 268 -24.84 -3.89 3.73
C LEU A 268 -25.66 -2.73 3.18
N ASP A 269 -25.00 -1.63 2.85
CA ASP A 269 -25.62 -0.46 2.22
C ASP A 269 -26.31 -0.86 0.90
N PRO A 270 -27.58 -0.44 0.67
CA PRO A 270 -28.33 -0.81 -0.54
C PRO A 270 -27.66 -0.40 -1.85
N GLU A 271 -27.01 0.76 -1.89
CA GLU A 271 -26.30 1.23 -3.09
C GLU A 271 -25.08 0.34 -3.37
N ILE A 272 -24.32 -0.04 -2.35
CA ILE A 272 -23.17 -0.97 -2.48
C ILE A 272 -23.67 -2.33 -2.99
N LYS A 273 -24.78 -2.84 -2.43
CA LYS A 273 -25.39 -4.10 -2.89
C LYS A 273 -25.78 -4.03 -4.36
N GLN A 274 -26.46 -2.95 -4.78
CA GLN A 274 -26.88 -2.76 -6.16
C GLN A 274 -25.69 -2.71 -7.12
N ASN A 275 -24.66 -1.91 -6.79
CA ASN A 275 -23.44 -1.80 -7.60
C ASN A 275 -22.71 -3.14 -7.72
N PHE A 276 -22.66 -3.92 -6.65
CA PHE A 276 -22.07 -5.25 -6.67
C PHE A 276 -22.82 -6.21 -7.61
N LEU A 277 -24.16 -6.23 -7.56
CA LEU A 277 -25.00 -7.04 -8.43
C LEU A 277 -24.88 -6.63 -9.90
N LEU A 278 -24.78 -5.33 -10.19
CA LEU A 278 -24.50 -4.82 -11.54
C LEU A 278 -23.14 -5.33 -12.04
N LYS A 279 -22.11 -5.33 -11.19
CA LYS A 279 -20.79 -5.83 -11.56
C LYS A 279 -20.79 -7.36 -11.81
N ILE A 280 -21.54 -8.14 -11.04
CA ILE A 280 -21.75 -9.57 -11.29
C ILE A 280 -22.35 -9.79 -12.69
N ASN A 281 -23.39 -9.03 -13.03
CA ASN A 281 -24.05 -9.17 -14.33
C ASN A 281 -23.11 -8.75 -15.49
N GLU A 282 -22.36 -7.68 -15.32
CA GLU A 282 -21.32 -7.27 -16.27
C GLU A 282 -20.32 -8.39 -16.54
N LEU A 283 -19.77 -9.01 -15.48
CA LEU A 283 -18.83 -10.12 -15.59
C LEU A 283 -19.44 -11.33 -16.31
N LYS A 284 -20.71 -11.69 -16.02
CA LYS A 284 -21.42 -12.76 -16.72
C LYS A 284 -21.56 -12.42 -18.22
N ASN A 285 -21.95 -11.20 -18.56
CA ASN A 285 -22.08 -10.73 -19.92
C ASN A 285 -20.75 -10.73 -20.69
N GLN A 286 -19.63 -10.54 -19.98
CA GLN A 286 -18.28 -10.69 -20.51
C GLN A 286 -17.85 -12.16 -20.68
N GLY A 287 -18.69 -13.15 -20.31
CA GLY A 287 -18.44 -14.58 -20.48
C GLY A 287 -17.69 -15.23 -19.32
N PHE A 288 -17.62 -14.59 -18.14
CA PHE A 288 -17.10 -15.27 -16.94
C PHE A 288 -18.17 -16.17 -16.32
N LEU A 289 -17.75 -17.33 -15.82
CA LEU A 289 -18.59 -18.14 -14.93
C LEU A 289 -18.57 -17.51 -13.53
N VAL A 290 -19.70 -16.93 -13.12
CA VAL A 290 -19.84 -16.26 -11.81
C VAL A 290 -20.92 -16.97 -10.99
N GLU A 291 -20.54 -17.52 -9.84
CA GLU A 291 -21.40 -18.35 -8.99
C GLU A 291 -21.42 -17.85 -7.53
N PRO A 292 -22.57 -17.89 -6.84
CA PRO A 292 -22.62 -17.68 -5.40
C PRO A 292 -22.02 -18.91 -4.69
N ILE A 293 -21.33 -18.67 -3.59
CA ILE A 293 -20.91 -19.71 -2.65
C ILE A 293 -21.45 -19.37 -1.25
N SER A 294 -21.71 -20.38 -0.45
CA SER A 294 -22.07 -20.23 0.97
C SER A 294 -20.81 -20.35 1.84
N PHE A 295 -20.71 -19.47 2.83
CA PHE A 295 -19.64 -19.48 3.82
C PHE A 295 -20.21 -19.27 5.24
N PRO A 296 -20.87 -20.30 5.84
CA PRO A 296 -21.58 -20.18 7.12
C PRO A 296 -20.71 -19.74 8.31
N LEU A 297 -19.38 -19.90 8.21
CA LEU A 297 -18.45 -19.49 9.27
C LEU A 297 -18.34 -17.97 9.45
N LEU A 298 -18.98 -17.17 8.58
CA LEU A 298 -19.03 -15.71 8.76
C LEU A 298 -19.85 -15.26 9.98
N ASP A 299 -20.72 -16.12 10.49
CA ASP A 299 -21.58 -15.84 11.63
C ASP A 299 -20.92 -16.17 12.98
N TYR A 300 -19.69 -16.68 12.98
CA TYR A 300 -18.88 -17.01 14.16
C TYR A 300 -17.68 -16.09 14.28
#